data_a18fb0b68a83be5dad0eddc198315abf
#
_entry.id   a18fb0b68a83be5dad0eddc198315abf
#
_cell.length_a   1.000
_cell.length_b   1.000
_cell.length_c   1.000
_cell.angle_alpha   90.00
_cell.angle_beta   90.00
_cell.angle_gamma   90.00
#
_symmetry.space_group_name_H-M   'P 1'
#
loop_
_entity.id
_entity.type
_entity.pdbx_description
1 polymer ?
#
loop_
_entity_poly.entity_id
_entity_poly.type
_entity_poly.pdbx_seq_one_letter_code
_entity_poly.pdbx_strand_id
1 'polypeptide(L)'
;MAAFQSRTREQIRRSIAANLDQSPASSATSGGSTTTLVDANYIGGDDEFNGGWLVFTSGTNDGLIRRVTDYASSSGTFTFKPAATASTASSDTYEYWRAEYPPERVHEFINQAITQRTPRGLVIDEDISNHGHLRDSRYDIPTAMIALSQIDYRHHFSGEQVQDANIVWTEQVDGDVTMTQDSEDFKANNASSRLYISSAVASGDILASHAIGVKDLRKYNALEFWVKSSTATTAGDVTLCLSSAANLASIKETLAIPALAARTWTYFQVALANPEEDNAIISVGLKYATTGARYLWINDIKALETESAVYNRLWSGTYRVDREARKVFLAESARKEVGYSLIRLIGYSLPSLLSSDSSICSVDPDLVVARATSKSLFSLARGRTTDPDDNDRRAAYFEGVAAQAERSLPALRPGTKMVD
;
A
#
# COMPACT_ATOMS: atom_id res chain seq x y z
N MET A 1 17.43 -9.05 -5.81
CA MET A 1 17.64 -7.61 -5.55
C MET A 1 18.17 -7.47 -4.15
N ALA A 2 19.25 -6.71 -3.92
CA ALA A 2 19.61 -6.34 -2.56
C ALA A 2 18.44 -5.50 -2.01
N ALA A 3 17.84 -5.94 -0.92
CA ALA A 3 16.81 -5.16 -0.25
C ALA A 3 17.50 -3.92 0.31
N PHE A 4 17.12 -2.73 -0.15
CA PHE A 4 17.55 -1.50 0.50
C PHE A 4 16.99 -1.47 1.91
N GLN A 5 17.81 -1.04 2.86
CA GLN A 5 17.31 -0.77 4.19
C GLN A 5 16.42 0.47 4.11
N SER A 6 15.10 0.29 4.22
CA SER A 6 14.15 1.40 4.18
C SER A 6 14.44 2.39 5.32
N ARG A 7 14.38 3.70 5.01
CA ARG A 7 14.57 4.78 6.00
C ARG A 7 13.36 5.71 5.98
N THR A 8 13.02 6.24 7.14
CA THR A 8 12.00 7.27 7.29
C THR A 8 12.53 8.64 6.87
N ARG A 9 11.63 9.63 6.61
CA ARG A 9 12.04 11.01 6.32
C ARG A 9 12.92 11.58 7.44
N GLU A 10 12.59 11.32 8.69
CA GLU A 10 13.40 11.73 9.83
C GLU A 10 14.83 11.17 9.75
N GLN A 11 14.98 9.86 9.50
CA GLN A 11 16.30 9.24 9.39
C GLN A 11 17.11 9.79 8.22
N ILE A 12 16.45 10.07 7.08
CA ILE A 12 17.08 10.73 5.92
C ILE A 12 17.51 12.15 6.29
N ARG A 13 16.65 12.94 6.93
CA ARG A 13 16.95 14.30 7.39
C ARG A 13 18.14 14.32 8.35
N ARG A 14 18.20 13.40 9.31
CA ARG A 14 19.34 13.26 10.23
C ARG A 14 20.64 12.89 9.50
N SER A 15 20.59 12.05 8.49
CA SER A 15 21.77 11.75 7.66
C SER A 15 22.24 12.96 6.87
N ILE A 16 21.32 13.78 6.36
CA ILE A 16 21.66 15.06 5.70
C ILE A 16 22.25 16.04 6.71
N ALA A 17 21.67 16.14 7.91
CA ALA A 17 22.19 17.00 8.99
C ALA A 17 23.65 16.66 9.32
N ALA A 18 23.97 15.39 9.46
CA ALA A 18 25.36 14.95 9.69
C ALA A 18 26.30 15.37 8.56
N ASN A 19 25.85 15.27 7.30
CA ASN A 19 26.65 15.72 6.13
C ASN A 19 26.82 17.25 6.05
N LEU A 20 25.94 18.00 6.68
CA LEU A 20 25.93 19.48 6.72
C LEU A 20 26.56 20.03 8.00
N ASP A 21 27.16 19.20 8.83
CA ASP A 21 27.74 19.56 10.14
C ASP A 21 26.72 20.26 11.07
N GLN A 22 25.46 19.81 11.00
CA GLN A 22 24.40 20.25 11.90
C GLN A 22 24.43 19.46 13.21
N SER A 23 23.92 20.08 14.29
CA SER A 23 23.84 19.43 15.59
C SER A 23 22.96 18.17 15.58
N PRO A 24 23.40 17.13 16.31
CA PRO A 24 22.59 15.94 16.48
C PRO A 24 21.27 16.24 17.22
N ALA A 25 20.36 15.28 17.18
CA ALA A 25 19.15 15.35 18.00
C ALA A 25 19.46 15.45 19.48
N SER A 26 18.71 16.25 20.20
CA SER A 26 18.77 16.41 21.65
C SER A 26 17.40 16.19 22.29
N SER A 27 17.31 16.27 23.61
CA SER A 27 16.08 16.12 24.36
C SER A 27 15.94 17.20 25.42
N ALA A 28 14.73 17.73 25.57
CA ALA A 28 14.39 18.69 26.61
C ALA A 28 14.68 18.13 28.00
N THR A 29 15.41 18.88 28.82
CA THR A 29 15.76 18.48 30.20
C THR A 29 14.64 18.82 31.19
N SER A 30 13.80 19.81 30.86
CA SER A 30 12.64 20.16 31.69
C SER A 30 11.48 20.64 30.82
N GLY A 31 10.28 20.74 31.43
CA GLY A 31 9.11 21.28 30.76
C GLY A 31 9.28 22.75 30.43
N GLY A 32 8.87 23.14 29.23
CA GLY A 32 8.77 24.54 28.77
C GLY A 32 7.34 25.00 28.63
N SER A 33 7.10 25.86 27.66
CA SER A 33 5.77 26.39 27.32
C SER A 33 5.44 26.09 25.84
N THR A 34 4.34 26.67 25.36
CA THR A 34 4.02 26.65 23.91
C THR A 34 4.99 27.49 23.07
N THR A 35 5.87 28.26 23.66
CA THR A 35 6.83 29.13 22.96
C THR A 35 8.26 28.95 23.43
N THR A 36 8.50 28.02 24.38
CA THR A 36 9.85 27.77 24.93
C THR A 36 10.13 26.28 25.02
N LEU A 37 11.38 25.90 24.80
CA LEU A 37 11.93 24.56 25.04
C LEU A 37 13.17 24.72 25.92
N VAL A 38 13.30 23.91 26.96
CA VAL A 38 14.41 23.97 27.92
C VAL A 38 15.28 22.74 27.80
N ASP A 39 16.56 22.94 27.46
CA ASP A 39 17.58 21.89 27.45
C ASP A 39 18.86 22.42 28.09
N ALA A 40 19.02 22.16 29.38
CA ALA A 40 20.21 22.59 30.14
C ALA A 40 21.53 21.92 29.68
N ASN A 41 21.42 20.85 28.89
CA ASN A 41 22.59 20.17 28.32
C ASN A 41 23.04 20.77 26.98
N TYR A 42 22.21 21.67 26.40
CA TYR A 42 22.57 22.35 25.16
C TYR A 42 23.45 23.57 25.46
N ILE A 43 24.73 23.46 25.19
CA ILE A 43 25.71 24.48 25.60
C ILE A 43 26.05 25.40 24.42
N GLY A 44 25.93 26.70 24.64
CA GLY A 44 26.29 27.74 23.69
C GLY A 44 26.31 29.10 24.34
N GLY A 45 26.77 30.11 23.61
CA GLY A 45 26.72 31.51 24.06
C GLY A 45 25.27 32.03 24.08
N ASP A 46 25.03 33.09 24.80
CA ASP A 46 23.76 33.83 24.79
C ASP A 46 23.50 34.30 23.36
N ASP A 47 22.24 34.18 22.90
CA ASP A 47 21.83 34.50 21.53
C ASP A 47 22.49 33.69 20.37
N GLU A 48 23.41 32.77 20.67
CA GLU A 48 24.16 32.04 19.63
C GLU A 48 23.28 31.29 18.63
N PHE A 49 22.13 30.80 19.10
CA PHE A 49 21.23 30.00 18.29
C PHE A 49 20.08 30.78 17.68
N ASN A 50 20.06 32.10 17.80
CA ASN A 50 19.02 32.94 17.26
C ASN A 50 18.93 32.88 15.74
N GLY A 51 17.70 32.80 15.25
CA GLY A 51 17.42 32.64 13.81
C GLY A 51 17.48 31.22 13.29
N GLY A 52 17.99 30.27 14.09
CA GLY A 52 17.96 28.84 13.78
C GLY A 52 16.56 28.24 13.85
N TRP A 53 16.48 26.94 13.71
CA TRP A 53 15.24 26.18 13.63
C TRP A 53 15.24 25.01 14.59
N LEU A 54 14.09 24.75 15.22
CA LEU A 54 13.81 23.53 15.99
C LEU A 54 12.87 22.65 15.19
N VAL A 55 13.18 21.37 15.11
CA VAL A 55 12.30 20.32 14.60
C VAL A 55 11.98 19.41 15.77
N PHE A 56 10.73 19.36 16.19
CA PHE A 56 10.29 18.43 17.23
C PHE A 56 10.17 17.03 16.63
N THR A 57 10.72 16.03 17.31
CA THR A 57 10.77 14.65 16.83
C THR A 57 10.09 13.66 17.78
N SER A 58 9.39 14.18 18.80
CA SER A 58 8.55 13.38 19.68
C SER A 58 7.50 14.26 20.39
N GLY A 59 6.62 13.59 21.17
CA GLY A 59 5.58 14.24 21.96
C GLY A 59 4.42 14.75 21.12
N THR A 60 3.59 15.63 21.72
CA THR A 60 2.40 16.20 21.05
C THR A 60 2.79 17.16 19.91
N ASN A 61 4.02 17.67 19.94
CA ASN A 61 4.55 18.59 18.95
C ASN A 61 5.34 17.91 17.83
N ASP A 62 5.35 16.60 17.74
CA ASP A 62 6.08 15.82 16.73
C ASP A 62 5.83 16.32 15.31
N GLY A 63 6.90 16.49 14.53
CA GLY A 63 6.87 17.01 13.16
C GLY A 63 6.75 18.54 13.04
N LEU A 64 6.57 19.27 14.13
CA LEU A 64 6.52 20.74 14.08
C LEU A 64 7.92 21.33 13.87
N ILE A 65 7.98 22.36 13.02
CA ILE A 65 9.19 23.16 12.79
C ILE A 65 8.94 24.57 13.30
N ARG A 66 9.89 25.11 14.10
CA ARG A 66 9.78 26.42 14.72
C ARG A 66 11.07 27.20 14.59
N ARG A 67 10.95 28.51 14.36
CA ARG A 67 12.12 29.38 14.29
C ARG A 67 12.51 29.87 15.67
N VAL A 68 13.76 29.71 16.03
CA VAL A 68 14.34 30.26 17.28
C VAL A 68 14.44 31.76 17.16
N THR A 69 13.89 32.48 18.14
CA THR A 69 13.93 33.92 18.22
C THR A 69 14.86 34.42 19.31
N ASP A 70 15.15 33.59 20.30
CA ASP A 70 16.01 33.89 21.42
C ASP A 70 16.58 32.62 22.06
N TYR A 71 17.80 32.68 22.59
CA TYR A 71 18.41 31.62 23.37
C TYR A 71 19.07 32.18 24.61
N ALA A 72 18.61 31.73 25.76
CA ALA A 72 19.18 32.09 27.05
C ALA A 72 20.18 31.02 27.53
N SER A 73 21.47 31.31 27.47
CA SER A 73 22.54 30.37 27.82
C SER A 73 22.54 29.94 29.29
N SER A 74 22.10 30.83 30.20
CA SER A 74 22.04 30.57 31.63
C SER A 74 21.07 29.45 32.05
N SER A 75 20.06 29.19 31.23
CA SER A 75 19.01 28.19 31.48
C SER A 75 18.89 27.15 30.38
N GLY A 76 19.64 27.28 29.28
CA GLY A 76 19.49 26.42 28.10
C GLY A 76 18.10 26.55 27.46
N THR A 77 17.51 27.75 27.48
CA THR A 77 16.14 27.97 27.03
C THR A 77 16.11 28.51 25.60
N PHE A 78 15.50 27.79 24.71
CA PHE A 78 15.14 28.25 23.36
C PHE A 78 13.75 28.91 23.40
N THR A 79 13.63 30.13 22.95
CA THR A 79 12.35 30.79 22.66
C THR A 79 12.10 30.75 21.16
N PHE A 80 10.91 30.36 20.73
CA PHE A 80 10.60 30.16 19.32
C PHE A 80 9.24 30.70 18.90
N LYS A 81 9.06 30.92 17.61
CA LYS A 81 7.82 31.36 16.96
C LYS A 81 7.59 30.60 15.64
N PRO A 82 6.30 30.42 15.24
CA PRO A 82 5.07 30.62 16.01
C PRO A 82 4.98 29.65 17.20
N ALA A 83 3.97 29.83 18.07
CA ALA A 83 3.75 28.93 19.19
C ALA A 83 3.53 27.47 18.71
N ALA A 84 3.98 26.50 19.51
CA ALA A 84 3.69 25.10 19.32
C ALA A 84 2.23 24.76 19.68
N THR A 85 1.76 23.60 19.27
CA THR A 85 0.39 23.14 19.54
C THR A 85 0.15 22.88 21.02
N ALA A 86 1.17 22.37 21.71
CA ALA A 86 1.16 22.10 23.15
C ALA A 86 2.44 22.61 23.81
N SER A 87 2.45 22.72 25.13
CA SER A 87 3.67 22.99 25.91
C SER A 87 4.67 21.86 25.68
N THR A 88 5.98 22.20 25.63
CA THR A 88 7.03 21.22 25.55
C THR A 88 7.16 20.47 26.87
N ALA A 89 7.35 19.16 26.82
CA ALA A 89 7.52 18.32 27.99
C ALA A 89 9.01 17.98 28.21
N SER A 90 9.36 17.63 29.45
CA SER A 90 10.67 17.01 29.73
C SER A 90 10.77 15.72 28.91
N SER A 91 11.94 15.47 28.35
CA SER A 91 12.24 14.35 27.44
C SER A 91 11.64 14.43 26.02
N ASP A 92 10.92 15.48 25.64
CA ASP A 92 10.60 15.71 24.24
C ASP A 92 11.90 15.83 23.43
N THR A 93 11.99 15.05 22.35
CA THR A 93 13.18 15.07 21.48
C THR A 93 13.02 16.10 20.37
N TYR A 94 14.13 16.69 19.99
CA TYR A 94 14.17 17.73 18.96
C TYR A 94 15.51 17.73 18.22
N GLU A 95 15.54 18.38 17.05
CA GLU A 95 16.76 18.68 16.29
C GLU A 95 16.88 20.19 16.20
N TYR A 96 18.13 20.71 16.37
CA TYR A 96 18.45 22.10 16.09
C TYR A 96 19.15 22.18 14.71
N TRP A 97 18.69 23.14 13.90
CA TRP A 97 19.23 23.46 12.59
C TRP A 97 19.65 24.92 12.52
N ARG A 98 20.81 25.19 11.97
CA ARG A 98 21.28 26.55 11.78
C ARG A 98 20.38 27.33 10.82
N ALA A 99 20.41 28.68 10.91
CA ALA A 99 19.56 29.57 10.16
C ALA A 99 19.63 29.40 8.63
N GLU A 100 20.79 29.00 8.12
CA GLU A 100 21.06 28.78 6.69
C GLU A 100 20.41 27.51 6.12
N TYR A 101 20.01 26.57 6.97
CA TYR A 101 19.39 25.28 6.58
C TYR A 101 17.98 25.10 7.11
N PRO A 102 16.99 25.85 6.60
CA PRO A 102 15.59 25.65 7.02
C PRO A 102 15.13 24.20 6.74
N PRO A 103 14.64 23.46 7.75
CA PRO A 103 14.25 22.05 7.59
C PRO A 103 13.15 21.84 6.54
N GLU A 104 12.23 22.79 6.36
CA GLU A 104 11.22 22.71 5.29
C GLU A 104 11.86 22.65 3.90
N ARG A 105 12.93 23.43 3.66
CA ARG A 105 13.66 23.40 2.41
C ARG A 105 14.42 22.09 2.23
N VAL A 106 14.95 21.53 3.30
CA VAL A 106 15.59 20.20 3.29
C VAL A 106 14.54 19.14 2.94
N HIS A 107 13.32 19.21 3.50
CA HIS A 107 12.21 18.32 3.12
C HIS A 107 11.82 18.46 1.63
N GLU A 108 11.79 19.68 1.11
CA GLU A 108 11.59 19.92 -0.32
C GLU A 108 12.70 19.26 -1.16
N PHE A 109 13.97 19.38 -0.76
CA PHE A 109 15.08 18.77 -1.49
C PHE A 109 15.07 17.25 -1.40
N ILE A 110 14.65 16.66 -0.27
CA ILE A 110 14.39 15.23 -0.15
C ILE A 110 13.34 14.81 -1.19
N ASN A 111 12.20 15.46 -1.24
CA ASN A 111 11.14 15.15 -2.17
C ASN A 111 11.53 15.40 -3.64
N GLN A 112 12.31 16.45 -3.91
CA GLN A 112 12.89 16.68 -5.24
C GLN A 112 13.90 15.60 -5.64
N ALA A 113 14.70 15.09 -4.71
CA ALA A 113 15.63 14.00 -4.96
C ALA A 113 14.88 12.71 -5.32
N ILE A 114 13.74 12.45 -4.67
CA ILE A 114 12.86 11.31 -4.93
C ILE A 114 12.20 11.44 -6.32
N THR A 115 11.72 12.63 -6.68
CA THR A 115 11.02 12.87 -7.95
C THR A 115 11.93 13.08 -9.14
N GLN A 116 13.22 13.30 -8.92
CA GLN A 116 14.18 13.50 -10.00
C GLN A 116 14.24 12.22 -10.85
N ARG A 117 13.50 12.24 -11.94
CA ARG A 117 13.23 11.10 -12.79
C ARG A 117 14.49 10.65 -13.50
N THR A 118 15.00 9.53 -13.06
CA THR A 118 15.76 8.67 -13.93
C THR A 118 14.95 7.39 -14.12
N PRO A 119 15.06 6.69 -15.28
CA PRO A 119 14.36 5.40 -15.45
C PRO A 119 14.66 4.39 -14.33
N ARG A 120 15.74 4.60 -13.60
CA ARG A 120 16.20 3.73 -12.49
C ARG A 120 15.59 4.07 -11.13
N GLY A 121 14.99 5.24 -10.98
CA GLY A 121 14.33 5.66 -9.73
C GLY A 121 12.87 5.23 -9.60
N LEU A 122 12.36 4.43 -10.55
CA LEU A 122 10.98 3.93 -10.50
C LEU A 122 10.87 2.74 -9.55
N VAL A 123 9.76 2.69 -8.83
CA VAL A 123 9.44 1.60 -7.90
C VAL A 123 8.71 0.50 -8.67
N ILE A 124 9.08 -0.77 -8.39
CA ILE A 124 8.34 -1.91 -8.95
C ILE A 124 6.94 -1.91 -8.33
N ASP A 125 5.94 -1.98 -9.21
CA ASP A 125 4.53 -2.00 -8.86
C ASP A 125 3.89 -3.27 -9.41
N GLU A 126 3.03 -3.90 -8.63
CA GLU A 126 2.35 -5.14 -8.97
C GLU A 126 0.84 -4.96 -8.75
N ASP A 127 0.06 -5.26 -9.77
CA ASP A 127 -1.39 -5.22 -9.72
C ASP A 127 -1.98 -6.58 -10.08
N ILE A 128 -2.87 -7.07 -9.22
CA ILE A 128 -3.60 -8.33 -9.37
C ILE A 128 -5.10 -8.14 -9.41
N SER A 129 -5.59 -6.92 -9.69
CA SER A 129 -7.02 -6.60 -9.71
C SER A 129 -7.74 -7.12 -10.95
N ASN A 130 -7.00 -7.44 -12.00
CA ASN A 130 -7.57 -7.90 -13.26
C ASN A 130 -7.76 -9.42 -13.28
N HIS A 131 -8.87 -9.85 -13.85
CA HIS A 131 -9.19 -11.26 -14.01
C HIS A 131 -9.54 -11.57 -15.46
N GLY A 132 -8.97 -12.62 -16.01
CA GLY A 132 -9.18 -13.04 -17.37
C GLY A 132 -10.63 -13.41 -17.65
N HIS A 133 -11.10 -13.11 -18.83
CA HIS A 133 -12.39 -13.53 -19.34
C HIS A 133 -12.32 -13.82 -20.85
N LEU A 134 -12.88 -14.95 -21.30
CA LEU A 134 -12.79 -15.36 -22.71
C LEU A 134 -13.39 -14.35 -23.69
N ARG A 135 -14.39 -13.58 -23.26
CA ARG A 135 -15.06 -12.56 -24.08
C ARG A 135 -14.43 -11.19 -23.94
N ASP A 136 -13.69 -10.93 -22.87
CA ASP A 136 -13.07 -9.64 -22.62
C ASP A 136 -11.63 -9.63 -23.12
N SER A 137 -11.28 -8.59 -23.85
CA SER A 137 -9.91 -8.39 -24.35
C SER A 137 -9.20 -7.20 -23.73
N ARG A 138 -9.87 -6.47 -22.83
CA ARG A 138 -9.41 -5.18 -22.32
C ARG A 138 -9.33 -5.19 -20.81
N TYR A 139 -8.15 -4.88 -20.29
CA TYR A 139 -7.88 -4.86 -18.86
C TYR A 139 -7.30 -3.52 -18.47
N ASP A 140 -7.74 -2.97 -17.36
CA ASP A 140 -7.30 -1.66 -16.88
C ASP A 140 -5.89 -1.74 -16.33
N ILE A 141 -5.06 -0.71 -16.64
CA ILE A 141 -3.77 -0.50 -16.02
C ILE A 141 -3.96 0.51 -14.89
N PRO A 142 -3.55 0.19 -13.64
CA PRO A 142 -3.67 1.11 -12.52
C PRO A 142 -3.08 2.49 -12.83
N THR A 143 -3.75 3.54 -12.34
CA THR A 143 -3.33 4.92 -12.58
C THR A 143 -1.94 5.23 -12.03
N ALA A 144 -1.53 4.55 -10.97
CA ALA A 144 -0.19 4.68 -10.38
C ALA A 144 0.92 4.10 -11.28
N MET A 145 0.61 3.07 -12.09
CA MET A 145 1.59 2.36 -12.92
C MET A 145 1.89 3.16 -14.21
N ILE A 146 3.05 3.76 -14.30
CA ILE A 146 3.47 4.58 -15.45
C ILE A 146 4.18 3.79 -16.55
N ALA A 147 4.63 2.60 -16.24
CA ALA A 147 5.28 1.71 -17.21
C ALA A 147 4.94 0.26 -16.91
N LEU A 148 4.54 -0.49 -17.93
CA LEU A 148 4.24 -1.92 -17.86
C LEU A 148 5.43 -2.74 -18.36
N SER A 149 5.94 -3.63 -17.52
CA SER A 149 7.10 -4.48 -17.81
C SER A 149 6.70 -5.87 -18.27
N GLN A 150 5.66 -6.44 -17.64
CA GLN A 150 5.32 -7.84 -17.79
C GLN A 150 3.85 -8.06 -17.45
N ILE A 151 3.25 -9.01 -18.15
CA ILE A 151 1.92 -9.53 -17.83
C ILE A 151 2.09 -11.01 -17.55
N ASP A 152 1.60 -11.44 -16.40
CA ASP A 152 1.53 -12.83 -16.01
C ASP A 152 0.08 -13.23 -15.81
N TYR A 153 -0.19 -14.51 -15.87
CA TYR A 153 -1.47 -15.07 -15.47
C TYR A 153 -1.24 -16.27 -14.55
N ARG A 154 -2.16 -16.46 -13.62
CA ARG A 154 -2.07 -17.56 -12.67
C ARG A 154 -2.33 -18.88 -13.38
N HIS A 155 -1.50 -19.88 -13.10
CA HIS A 155 -1.71 -21.22 -13.66
C HIS A 155 -2.97 -21.86 -13.06
N HIS A 156 -3.81 -22.48 -13.91
CA HIS A 156 -5.10 -23.05 -13.51
C HIS A 156 -5.04 -24.17 -12.45
N PHE A 157 -3.89 -24.78 -12.23
CA PHE A 157 -3.72 -25.94 -11.35
C PHE A 157 -3.31 -25.59 -9.90
N SER A 158 -3.24 -24.33 -9.54
CA SER A 158 -2.77 -23.93 -8.20
C SER A 158 -3.84 -23.91 -7.11
N GLY A 159 -5.07 -24.37 -7.39
CA GLY A 159 -6.18 -24.36 -6.42
C GLY A 159 -7.10 -25.58 -6.54
N GLU A 160 -7.86 -25.82 -5.49
CA GLU A 160 -8.94 -26.81 -5.42
C GLU A 160 -10.29 -26.13 -5.65
N GLN A 161 -11.09 -26.60 -6.61
CA GLN A 161 -12.46 -26.12 -6.78
C GLN A 161 -13.29 -26.52 -5.57
N VAL A 162 -13.73 -25.55 -4.80
CA VAL A 162 -14.65 -25.75 -3.66
C VAL A 162 -16.08 -25.83 -4.20
N GLN A 163 -16.49 -24.81 -4.96
CA GLN A 163 -17.82 -24.76 -5.60
C GLN A 163 -17.78 -23.81 -6.79
N ASP A 164 -18.24 -24.25 -7.95
CA ASP A 164 -18.35 -23.43 -9.17
C ASP A 164 -19.31 -22.25 -9.01
N ALA A 165 -20.24 -22.37 -8.04
CA ALA A 165 -21.31 -21.41 -7.80
C ALA A 165 -22.06 -21.02 -9.08
N ASN A 166 -22.39 -22.03 -9.88
CA ASN A 166 -23.15 -21.93 -11.12
C ASN A 166 -24.48 -22.71 -11.05
N ILE A 167 -24.91 -23.08 -9.84
CA ILE A 167 -26.11 -23.88 -9.54
C ILE A 167 -26.91 -23.24 -8.42
N VAL A 168 -28.14 -23.75 -8.22
CA VAL A 168 -29.00 -23.34 -7.10
C VAL A 168 -28.54 -24.03 -5.82
N TRP A 169 -28.31 -23.26 -4.75
CA TRP A 169 -28.01 -23.79 -3.43
C TRP A 169 -29.32 -24.00 -2.64
N THR A 170 -29.25 -24.78 -1.57
CA THR A 170 -30.38 -24.99 -0.68
C THR A 170 -30.59 -23.78 0.22
N GLU A 171 -31.74 -23.16 0.11
CA GLU A 171 -32.20 -22.06 0.97
C GLU A 171 -32.37 -22.55 2.41
N GLN A 172 -31.99 -21.72 3.38
CA GLN A 172 -32.06 -22.06 4.81
C GLN A 172 -33.07 -21.20 5.56
N VAL A 173 -33.56 -20.11 4.96
CA VAL A 173 -34.61 -19.22 5.51
C VAL A 173 -35.83 -19.31 4.60
N ASP A 174 -36.82 -20.07 5.06
CA ASP A 174 -38.02 -20.39 4.27
C ASP A 174 -38.81 -19.14 3.89
N GLY A 175 -39.02 -18.97 2.59
CA GLY A 175 -39.82 -17.87 2.01
C GLY A 175 -39.11 -16.49 1.98
N ASP A 176 -38.06 -16.28 2.72
CA ASP A 176 -37.37 -14.98 2.82
C ASP A 176 -36.08 -14.90 2.00
N VAL A 177 -35.56 -16.03 1.57
CA VAL A 177 -34.45 -16.13 0.63
C VAL A 177 -34.90 -16.93 -0.59
N THR A 178 -34.55 -16.45 -1.77
CA THR A 178 -34.80 -17.18 -3.00
C THR A 178 -33.51 -17.31 -3.78
N MET A 179 -33.14 -18.55 -4.11
CA MET A 179 -31.95 -18.87 -4.86
C MET A 179 -32.24 -19.25 -6.29
N THR A 180 -31.53 -18.62 -7.23
CA THR A 180 -31.66 -18.90 -8.66
C THR A 180 -30.29 -19.01 -9.32
N GLN A 181 -30.22 -19.70 -10.44
CA GLN A 181 -29.07 -19.65 -11.34
C GLN A 181 -29.23 -18.45 -12.28
N ASP A 182 -28.14 -17.65 -12.45
CA ASP A 182 -28.11 -16.53 -13.38
C ASP A 182 -27.10 -16.83 -14.49
N SER A 183 -27.62 -17.10 -15.70
CA SER A 183 -26.79 -17.41 -16.88
C SER A 183 -26.43 -16.18 -17.72
N GLU A 184 -26.90 -15.00 -17.32
CA GLU A 184 -26.60 -13.74 -18.01
C GLU A 184 -25.50 -12.94 -17.31
N ASP A 185 -25.43 -13.02 -15.98
CA ASP A 185 -24.54 -12.23 -15.16
C ASP A 185 -23.60 -13.13 -14.32
N PHE A 186 -22.42 -13.42 -14.84
CA PHE A 186 -21.41 -14.28 -14.23
C PHE A 186 -19.98 -13.85 -14.61
N LYS A 187 -18.99 -14.34 -13.89
CA LYS A 187 -17.56 -14.07 -14.13
C LYS A 187 -16.78 -15.28 -14.63
N ALA A 188 -17.09 -16.44 -14.12
CA ALA A 188 -16.45 -17.71 -14.53
C ALA A 188 -17.52 -18.74 -14.90
N ASN A 189 -17.12 -19.77 -15.64
CA ASN A 189 -17.99 -20.84 -16.10
C ASN A 189 -19.13 -20.34 -17.02
N ASN A 190 -20.35 -20.71 -16.78
CA ASN A 190 -21.51 -20.41 -17.65
C ASN A 190 -22.69 -19.77 -16.91
N ALA A 191 -22.61 -19.63 -15.61
CA ALA A 191 -23.63 -19.01 -14.77
C ALA A 191 -23.04 -18.61 -13.41
N SER A 192 -23.80 -17.84 -12.64
CA SER A 192 -23.55 -17.56 -11.22
C SER A 192 -24.74 -17.99 -10.37
N SER A 193 -24.49 -18.21 -9.08
CA SER A 193 -25.56 -18.40 -8.09
C SER A 193 -26.05 -17.05 -7.62
N ARG A 194 -27.35 -16.76 -7.80
CA ARG A 194 -27.99 -15.50 -7.41
C ARG A 194 -28.98 -15.74 -6.29
N LEU A 195 -28.86 -14.97 -5.20
CA LEU A 195 -29.77 -14.93 -4.07
C LEU A 195 -30.58 -13.64 -4.08
N TYR A 196 -31.88 -13.75 -3.87
CA TYR A 196 -32.70 -12.65 -3.36
C TYR A 196 -32.83 -12.82 -1.85
N ILE A 197 -32.56 -11.76 -1.10
CA ILE A 197 -32.66 -11.68 0.36
C ILE A 197 -33.76 -10.67 0.65
N SER A 198 -34.81 -11.09 1.37
CA SER A 198 -35.88 -10.18 1.78
C SER A 198 -35.47 -9.33 2.99
N SER A 199 -36.24 -8.27 3.25
CA SER A 199 -36.00 -7.42 4.43
C SER A 199 -36.36 -8.10 5.76
N ALA A 200 -37.01 -9.27 5.73
CA ALA A 200 -37.40 -10.03 6.90
C ALA A 200 -36.25 -10.93 7.44
N VAL A 201 -35.21 -11.18 6.63
CA VAL A 201 -34.05 -11.96 7.05
C VAL A 201 -33.32 -11.24 8.18
N ALA A 202 -33.09 -11.97 9.27
CA ALA A 202 -32.44 -11.43 10.45
C ALA A 202 -30.92 -11.52 10.37
N SER A 203 -30.26 -10.66 11.14
CA SER A 203 -28.82 -10.76 11.34
C SER A 203 -28.47 -12.06 12.07
N GLY A 204 -27.57 -12.84 11.51
CA GLY A 204 -27.15 -14.14 12.03
C GLY A 204 -27.71 -15.33 11.26
N ASP A 205 -28.71 -15.12 10.38
CA ASP A 205 -29.32 -16.19 9.60
C ASP A 205 -28.35 -16.77 8.55
N ILE A 206 -28.46 -18.08 8.35
CA ILE A 206 -27.83 -18.78 7.23
C ILE A 206 -28.74 -18.60 6.02
N LEU A 207 -28.26 -17.94 4.99
CA LEU A 207 -29.04 -17.64 3.78
C LEU A 207 -29.26 -18.87 2.91
N ALA A 208 -28.16 -19.49 2.52
CA ALA A 208 -28.16 -20.68 1.71
C ALA A 208 -26.88 -21.49 1.92
N SER A 209 -26.96 -22.78 1.67
CA SER A 209 -25.82 -23.68 1.76
C SER A 209 -25.83 -24.70 0.59
N HIS A 210 -24.66 -25.24 0.29
CA HIS A 210 -24.50 -26.29 -0.70
C HIS A 210 -23.55 -27.36 -0.22
N ALA A 211 -23.92 -28.63 -0.46
CA ALA A 211 -23.06 -29.78 -0.18
C ALA A 211 -22.00 -29.93 -1.29
N ILE A 212 -20.72 -29.96 -0.93
CA ILE A 212 -19.59 -29.98 -1.87
C ILE A 212 -18.83 -31.32 -1.95
N GLY A 213 -19.36 -32.33 -1.27
CA GLY A 213 -18.58 -33.53 -1.00
C GLY A 213 -17.46 -33.28 0.01
N VAL A 214 -16.77 -34.33 0.44
CA VAL A 214 -15.66 -34.16 1.40
C VAL A 214 -14.47 -33.53 0.73
N LYS A 215 -14.02 -32.36 1.23
CA LYS A 215 -12.83 -31.65 0.78
C LYS A 215 -11.82 -31.55 1.94
N ASP A 216 -10.56 -31.86 1.66
CA ASP A 216 -9.43 -31.60 2.56
C ASP A 216 -8.73 -30.31 2.10
N LEU A 217 -8.95 -29.23 2.83
CA LEU A 217 -8.43 -27.91 2.49
C LEU A 217 -7.17 -27.53 3.28
N ARG A 218 -6.61 -28.41 4.11
CA ARG A 218 -5.45 -28.12 4.98
C ARG A 218 -4.19 -27.62 4.26
N LYS A 219 -4.03 -27.95 2.99
CA LYS A 219 -2.89 -27.50 2.16
C LYS A 219 -3.09 -26.12 1.52
N TYR A 220 -4.22 -25.48 1.79
CA TYR A 220 -4.56 -24.16 1.26
C TYR A 220 -4.62 -23.15 2.40
N ASN A 221 -4.32 -21.90 2.10
CA ASN A 221 -4.30 -20.82 3.08
C ASN A 221 -5.32 -19.70 2.78
N ALA A 222 -6.03 -19.77 1.65
CA ALA A 222 -7.03 -18.78 1.29
C ALA A 222 -8.15 -19.36 0.41
N LEU A 223 -9.29 -18.68 0.36
CA LEU A 223 -10.31 -18.84 -0.66
C LEU A 223 -10.32 -17.67 -1.63
N GLU A 224 -10.52 -17.94 -2.90
CA GLU A 224 -10.82 -16.93 -3.91
C GLU A 224 -12.25 -17.13 -4.45
N PHE A 225 -12.94 -16.04 -4.73
CA PHE A 225 -14.30 -16.06 -5.28
C PHE A 225 -14.70 -14.70 -5.82
N TRP A 226 -15.76 -14.69 -6.65
CA TRP A 226 -16.40 -13.47 -7.13
C TRP A 226 -17.70 -13.22 -6.40
N VAL A 227 -17.93 -11.95 -6.02
CA VAL A 227 -19.20 -11.51 -5.42
C VAL A 227 -19.66 -10.21 -6.03
N LYS A 228 -20.98 -10.07 -6.15
CA LYS A 228 -21.64 -8.84 -6.55
C LYS A 228 -22.89 -8.65 -5.70
N SER A 229 -23.20 -7.42 -5.31
CA SER A 229 -24.42 -7.05 -4.60
C SER A 229 -25.19 -5.98 -5.37
N SER A 230 -26.52 -6.02 -5.32
CA SER A 230 -27.37 -4.98 -5.92
C SER A 230 -27.24 -3.62 -5.24
N THR A 231 -26.87 -3.61 -3.94
CA THR A 231 -26.66 -2.43 -3.11
C THR A 231 -25.27 -2.49 -2.51
N ALA A 232 -24.69 -1.35 -2.13
CA ALA A 232 -23.41 -1.33 -1.41
C ALA A 232 -23.54 -2.08 -0.07
N THR A 233 -22.43 -2.74 0.36
CA THR A 233 -22.33 -3.42 1.65
C THR A 233 -21.12 -2.92 2.40
N THR A 234 -21.12 -3.09 3.73
CA THR A 234 -19.94 -2.94 4.56
C THR A 234 -19.22 -4.29 4.73
N ALA A 235 -17.96 -4.26 5.14
CA ALA A 235 -17.22 -5.49 5.38
C ALA A 235 -17.88 -6.32 6.48
N GLY A 236 -18.09 -7.61 6.20
CA GLY A 236 -18.73 -8.55 7.14
C GLY A 236 -20.25 -8.57 7.14
N ASP A 237 -20.96 -7.70 6.38
CA ASP A 237 -22.43 -7.77 6.19
C ASP A 237 -22.87 -9.16 5.70
N VAL A 238 -22.03 -9.79 4.90
CA VAL A 238 -22.18 -11.17 4.43
C VAL A 238 -20.89 -11.92 4.74
N THR A 239 -21.00 -13.16 5.18
CA THR A 239 -19.87 -14.04 5.40
C THR A 239 -20.00 -15.31 4.57
N LEU A 240 -18.87 -15.77 4.03
CA LEU A 240 -18.76 -17.09 3.41
C LEU A 240 -18.31 -18.08 4.49
N CYS A 241 -19.07 -19.17 4.65
CA CYS A 241 -18.80 -20.17 5.68
C CYS A 241 -18.45 -21.52 5.06
N LEU A 242 -17.47 -22.20 5.67
CA LEU A 242 -17.13 -23.60 5.40
C LEU A 242 -17.53 -24.44 6.61
N SER A 243 -18.07 -25.63 6.37
CA SER A 243 -18.57 -26.48 7.45
C SER A 243 -18.23 -27.96 7.22
N SER A 244 -17.93 -28.65 8.32
CA SER A 244 -17.77 -30.10 8.36
C SER A 244 -19.10 -30.85 8.51
N ALA A 245 -20.23 -30.15 8.54
CA ALA A 245 -21.56 -30.75 8.57
C ALA A 245 -22.45 -30.15 7.45
N ALA A 246 -23.48 -30.86 7.05
CA ALA A 246 -24.48 -30.37 6.10
C ALA A 246 -25.19 -29.11 6.63
N ASN A 247 -25.65 -28.25 5.71
CA ASN A 247 -26.42 -27.06 6.01
C ASN A 247 -25.73 -26.10 7.00
N LEU A 248 -24.38 -26.06 6.98
CA LEU A 248 -23.56 -25.25 7.89
C LEU A 248 -23.78 -25.57 9.39
N ALA A 249 -24.20 -26.77 9.75
CA ALA A 249 -24.47 -27.13 11.15
C ALA A 249 -23.22 -27.20 12.03
N SER A 250 -22.01 -27.29 11.45
CA SER A 250 -20.72 -27.28 12.16
C SER A 250 -19.72 -26.43 11.39
N ILE A 251 -19.84 -25.10 11.53
CA ILE A 251 -18.99 -24.14 10.82
C ILE A 251 -17.55 -24.24 11.36
N LYS A 252 -16.59 -24.41 10.44
CA LYS A 252 -15.16 -24.39 10.70
C LYS A 252 -14.55 -23.04 10.36
N GLU A 253 -14.93 -22.46 9.23
CA GLU A 253 -14.45 -21.16 8.78
C GLU A 253 -15.61 -20.17 8.59
N THR A 254 -15.41 -18.94 9.05
CA THR A 254 -16.32 -17.81 8.81
C THR A 254 -15.53 -16.66 8.22
N LEU A 255 -15.64 -16.50 6.90
CA LEU A 255 -14.83 -15.56 6.15
C LEU A 255 -15.64 -14.29 5.83
N ALA A 256 -15.27 -13.17 6.41
CA ALA A 256 -15.93 -11.89 6.15
C ALA A 256 -15.72 -11.48 4.70
N ILE A 257 -16.80 -11.26 3.95
CA ILE A 257 -16.73 -10.66 2.62
C ILE A 257 -16.44 -9.17 2.81
N PRO A 258 -15.37 -8.62 2.17
CA PRO A 258 -15.09 -7.19 2.23
C PRO A 258 -16.22 -6.31 1.69
N ALA A 259 -16.15 -5.00 1.90
CA ALA A 259 -17.15 -4.06 1.42
C ALA A 259 -17.32 -4.15 -0.11
N LEU A 260 -18.57 -4.14 -0.58
CA LEU A 260 -18.93 -4.21 -1.98
C LEU A 260 -19.48 -2.87 -2.47
N ALA A 261 -19.05 -2.42 -3.62
CA ALA A 261 -19.74 -1.38 -4.37
C ALA A 261 -21.03 -1.95 -4.99
N ALA A 262 -22.09 -1.13 -5.04
CA ALA A 262 -23.35 -1.55 -5.65
C ALA A 262 -23.19 -1.97 -7.11
N ARG A 263 -23.78 -3.07 -7.49
CA ARG A 263 -23.86 -3.61 -8.87
C ARG A 263 -22.52 -3.90 -9.55
N THR A 264 -21.43 -4.02 -8.76
CA THR A 264 -20.09 -4.26 -9.29
C THR A 264 -19.62 -5.64 -8.87
N TRP A 265 -19.19 -6.45 -9.83
CA TRP A 265 -18.49 -7.69 -9.54
C TRP A 265 -17.13 -7.39 -8.94
N THR A 266 -16.86 -7.95 -7.78
CA THR A 266 -15.57 -7.81 -7.10
C THR A 266 -14.98 -9.19 -6.87
N TYR A 267 -13.71 -9.34 -7.21
CA TYR A 267 -12.92 -10.52 -6.89
C TYR A 267 -12.34 -10.36 -5.49
N PHE A 268 -12.42 -11.42 -4.72
CA PHE A 268 -11.82 -11.49 -3.40
C PHE A 268 -10.92 -12.70 -3.25
N GLN A 269 -9.86 -12.48 -2.50
CA GLN A 269 -9.02 -13.51 -1.93
C GLN A 269 -9.01 -13.29 -0.43
N VAL A 270 -9.57 -14.25 0.34
CA VAL A 270 -9.73 -14.15 1.78
C VAL A 270 -8.96 -15.28 2.43
N ALA A 271 -8.09 -14.96 3.41
CA ALA A 271 -7.32 -15.95 4.12
C ALA A 271 -8.23 -16.87 4.96
N LEU A 272 -7.91 -18.17 4.99
CA LEU A 272 -8.48 -19.12 5.94
C LEU A 272 -7.92 -18.81 7.33
N ALA A 273 -8.77 -18.93 8.37
CA ALA A 273 -8.36 -18.63 9.73
C ALA A 273 -7.62 -19.80 10.38
N ASN A 274 -8.09 -21.02 10.16
CA ASN A 274 -7.54 -22.25 10.77
C ASN A 274 -7.47 -23.37 9.73
N PRO A 275 -6.69 -23.26 8.66
CA PRO A 275 -6.68 -24.23 7.58
C PRO A 275 -6.29 -25.65 8.03
N GLU A 276 -5.52 -25.80 9.11
CA GLU A 276 -5.15 -27.09 9.67
C GLU A 276 -6.35 -27.90 10.22
N GLU A 277 -7.47 -27.25 10.52
CA GLU A 277 -8.71 -27.88 10.97
C GLU A 277 -9.67 -28.22 9.83
N ASP A 278 -9.36 -27.77 8.59
CA ASP A 278 -10.23 -27.94 7.42
C ASP A 278 -10.03 -29.26 6.68
N ASN A 279 -9.89 -30.36 7.42
CA ASN A 279 -9.61 -31.68 6.89
C ASN A 279 -10.82 -32.39 6.27
N ALA A 280 -12.03 -31.96 6.55
CA ALA A 280 -13.28 -32.63 6.12
C ALA A 280 -14.42 -31.60 5.93
N ILE A 281 -14.20 -30.66 5.03
CA ILE A 281 -15.25 -29.67 4.66
C ILE A 281 -16.23 -30.36 3.71
N ILE A 282 -17.52 -30.33 4.06
CA ILE A 282 -18.59 -30.96 3.28
C ILE A 282 -19.69 -30.01 2.82
N SER A 283 -19.74 -28.80 3.35
CA SER A 283 -20.66 -27.78 2.87
C SER A 283 -20.05 -26.39 2.88
N VAL A 284 -20.49 -25.56 1.94
CA VAL A 284 -20.20 -24.14 1.83
C VAL A 284 -21.52 -23.38 1.86
N GLY A 285 -21.53 -22.17 2.40
CA GLY A 285 -22.74 -21.37 2.42
C GLY A 285 -22.50 -19.92 2.80
N LEU A 286 -23.58 -19.15 2.79
CA LEU A 286 -23.58 -17.73 3.08
C LEU A 286 -24.38 -17.47 4.37
N LYS A 287 -23.85 -16.60 5.22
CA LYS A 287 -24.49 -16.13 6.44
C LYS A 287 -24.64 -14.61 6.37
N TYR A 288 -25.75 -14.10 6.90
CA TYR A 288 -26.10 -12.68 6.88
C TYR A 288 -25.82 -12.06 8.24
N ALA A 289 -25.15 -10.94 8.29
CA ALA A 289 -24.80 -10.23 9.53
C ALA A 289 -25.41 -8.82 9.61
N THR A 290 -26.26 -8.47 8.64
CA THR A 290 -26.95 -7.17 8.58
C THR A 290 -28.44 -7.37 8.32
N THR A 291 -29.16 -6.35 7.93
CA THR A 291 -30.58 -6.37 7.55
C THR A 291 -30.81 -5.65 6.21
N GLY A 292 -31.98 -5.86 5.62
CA GLY A 292 -32.41 -5.18 4.39
C GLY A 292 -32.36 -6.03 3.13
N ALA A 293 -33.31 -5.78 2.25
CA ALA A 293 -33.47 -6.55 1.02
C ALA A 293 -32.38 -6.23 -0.01
N ARG A 294 -31.84 -7.28 -0.65
CA ARG A 294 -30.87 -7.16 -1.74
C ARG A 294 -30.78 -8.41 -2.59
N TYR A 295 -30.19 -8.27 -3.77
CA TYR A 295 -29.69 -9.39 -4.54
C TYR A 295 -28.18 -9.53 -4.30
N LEU A 296 -27.73 -10.77 -4.17
CA LEU A 296 -26.33 -11.15 -4.08
C LEU A 296 -26.02 -12.20 -5.14
N TRP A 297 -24.90 -12.06 -5.83
CA TRP A 297 -24.37 -13.06 -6.75
C TRP A 297 -23.04 -13.55 -6.21
N ILE A 298 -22.81 -14.85 -6.29
CA ILE A 298 -21.54 -15.47 -5.98
C ILE A 298 -21.14 -16.40 -7.13
N ASN A 299 -19.84 -16.48 -7.41
CA ASN A 299 -19.33 -17.26 -8.51
C ASN A 299 -17.91 -17.75 -8.25
N ASP A 300 -17.61 -19.00 -8.64
CA ASP A 300 -16.30 -19.61 -8.75
C ASP A 300 -15.46 -19.59 -7.44
N ILE A 301 -15.88 -20.37 -6.45
CA ILE A 301 -15.19 -20.46 -5.15
C ILE A 301 -14.09 -21.53 -5.25
N LYS A 302 -12.84 -21.12 -5.03
CA LYS A 302 -11.65 -21.99 -5.04
C LYS A 302 -10.82 -21.80 -3.77
N ALA A 303 -10.24 -22.88 -3.29
CA ALA A 303 -9.20 -22.85 -2.27
C ALA A 303 -7.84 -22.84 -2.94
N LEU A 304 -6.92 -22.04 -2.39
CA LEU A 304 -5.61 -21.84 -2.99
C LEU A 304 -4.51 -21.68 -1.95
N GLU A 305 -3.30 -22.04 -2.35
CA GLU A 305 -2.05 -21.75 -1.67
C GLU A 305 -1.47 -20.47 -2.27
N THR A 306 -1.44 -19.39 -1.50
CA THR A 306 -1.03 -18.07 -2.00
C THR A 306 0.47 -17.95 -2.19
N GLU A 307 1.25 -18.62 -1.35
CA GLU A 307 2.72 -18.56 -1.38
C GLU A 307 3.31 -19.39 -2.52
N SER A 308 2.64 -20.46 -2.92
CA SER A 308 3.06 -21.36 -4.01
C SER A 308 2.38 -21.06 -5.36
N ALA A 309 1.70 -19.93 -5.48
CA ALA A 309 1.02 -19.54 -6.72
C ALA A 309 1.99 -19.47 -7.90
N VAL A 310 1.80 -20.36 -8.87
CA VAL A 310 2.59 -20.37 -10.11
C VAL A 310 1.98 -19.41 -11.11
N TYR A 311 2.80 -18.47 -11.59
CA TYR A 311 2.42 -17.55 -12.65
C TYR A 311 3.16 -17.84 -13.93
N ASN A 312 2.43 -17.92 -15.03
CA ASN A 312 2.97 -18.02 -16.37
C ASN A 312 3.04 -16.65 -17.01
N ARG A 313 4.15 -16.36 -17.65
CA ARG A 313 4.36 -15.08 -18.32
C ARG A 313 3.69 -15.10 -19.71
N LEU A 314 2.88 -14.07 -20.00
CA LEU A 314 2.41 -13.84 -21.36
C LEU A 314 3.53 -13.34 -22.26
N TRP A 315 3.60 -13.87 -23.46
CA TRP A 315 4.55 -13.38 -24.45
C TRP A 315 4.17 -11.97 -24.91
N SER A 316 5.15 -11.06 -25.00
CA SER A 316 4.95 -9.64 -25.31
C SER A 316 4.31 -9.37 -26.68
N GLY A 317 4.33 -10.32 -27.60
CA GLY A 317 3.66 -10.27 -28.90
C GLY A 317 2.16 -10.57 -28.85
N THR A 318 1.64 -11.08 -27.73
CA THR A 318 0.23 -11.47 -27.60
C THR A 318 -0.64 -10.39 -26.93
N TYR A 319 -0.05 -9.24 -26.61
CA TYR A 319 -0.78 -8.10 -26.07
C TYR A 319 -0.24 -6.77 -26.58
N ARG A 320 -1.09 -5.76 -26.57
CA ARG A 320 -0.71 -4.37 -26.82
C ARG A 320 -1.18 -3.47 -25.69
N VAL A 321 -0.46 -2.38 -25.46
CA VAL A 321 -0.83 -1.34 -24.49
C VAL A 321 -1.42 -0.16 -25.25
N ASP A 322 -2.61 0.24 -24.86
CA ASP A 322 -3.22 1.49 -25.26
C ASP A 322 -2.93 2.53 -24.19
N ARG A 323 -2.13 3.53 -24.54
CA ARG A 323 -1.68 4.56 -23.59
C ARG A 323 -2.80 5.54 -23.24
N GLU A 324 -3.57 5.97 -24.24
CA GLU A 324 -4.64 6.94 -24.04
C GLU A 324 -5.77 6.37 -23.16
N ALA A 325 -6.17 5.13 -23.44
CA ALA A 325 -7.21 4.45 -22.67
C ALA A 325 -6.67 3.81 -21.37
N ARG A 326 -5.35 3.77 -21.16
CA ARG A 326 -4.67 3.05 -20.05
C ARG A 326 -5.14 1.60 -19.93
N LYS A 327 -5.14 0.87 -21.06
CA LYS A 327 -5.62 -0.50 -21.13
C LYS A 327 -4.61 -1.44 -21.79
N VAL A 328 -4.61 -2.67 -21.32
CA VAL A 328 -3.99 -3.80 -22.01
C VAL A 328 -5.03 -4.48 -22.88
N PHE A 329 -4.68 -4.75 -24.12
CA PHE A 329 -5.49 -5.55 -25.04
C PHE A 329 -4.82 -6.90 -25.26
N LEU A 330 -5.50 -7.97 -24.93
CA LEU A 330 -5.05 -9.34 -25.19
C LEU A 330 -5.49 -9.80 -26.56
N ALA A 331 -4.58 -10.41 -27.33
CA ALA A 331 -4.91 -11.14 -28.55
C ALA A 331 -5.78 -12.38 -28.23
N GLU A 332 -6.48 -12.92 -29.21
CA GLU A 332 -7.34 -14.08 -29.03
C GLU A 332 -6.61 -15.30 -28.46
N SER A 333 -5.39 -15.55 -28.92
CA SER A 333 -4.54 -16.62 -28.38
C SER A 333 -4.25 -16.43 -26.88
N ALA A 334 -3.88 -15.20 -26.48
CA ALA A 334 -3.63 -14.89 -25.06
C ALA A 334 -4.91 -15.01 -24.22
N ARG A 335 -6.06 -14.61 -24.72
CA ARG A 335 -7.34 -14.77 -24.00
C ARG A 335 -7.67 -16.24 -23.75
N LYS A 336 -7.43 -17.12 -24.73
CA LYS A 336 -7.62 -18.57 -24.57
C LYS A 336 -6.64 -19.17 -23.58
N GLU A 337 -5.41 -18.66 -23.56
CA GLU A 337 -4.36 -19.13 -22.65
C GLU A 337 -4.63 -18.66 -21.21
N VAL A 338 -5.00 -17.40 -21.00
CA VAL A 338 -5.37 -16.83 -19.70
C VAL A 338 -6.67 -17.46 -19.18
N GLY A 339 -7.65 -17.68 -20.05
CA GLY A 339 -8.95 -18.23 -19.66
C GLY A 339 -9.67 -17.33 -18.64
N TYR A 340 -10.01 -17.91 -17.49
CA TYR A 340 -10.63 -17.23 -16.35
C TYR A 340 -9.63 -17.00 -15.20
N SER A 341 -8.34 -17.00 -15.47
CA SER A 341 -7.31 -16.86 -14.46
C SER A 341 -7.09 -15.41 -14.03
N LEU A 342 -6.55 -15.24 -12.84
CA LEU A 342 -6.07 -13.97 -12.36
C LEU A 342 -4.93 -13.46 -13.27
N ILE A 343 -5.00 -12.21 -13.66
CA ILE A 343 -3.97 -11.51 -14.42
C ILE A 343 -3.16 -10.65 -13.47
N ARG A 344 -1.84 -10.79 -13.53
CA ARG A 344 -0.89 -10.00 -12.77
C ARG A 344 -0.17 -9.05 -13.72
N LEU A 345 -0.33 -7.76 -13.50
CA LEU A 345 0.41 -6.72 -14.17
C LEU A 345 1.64 -6.37 -13.32
N ILE A 346 2.82 -6.46 -13.88
CA ILE A 346 4.07 -6.04 -13.24
C ILE A 346 4.62 -4.86 -14.03
N GLY A 347 4.78 -3.75 -13.34
CA GLY A 347 5.21 -2.51 -13.94
C GLY A 347 6.04 -1.66 -12.99
N TYR A 348 5.99 -0.38 -13.22
CA TYR A 348 6.69 0.62 -12.43
C TYR A 348 5.78 1.80 -12.16
N SER A 349 5.82 2.29 -10.94
CA SER A 349 5.14 3.50 -10.49
C SER A 349 6.14 4.58 -10.07
N LEU A 350 5.65 5.81 -9.95
CA LEU A 350 6.44 6.88 -9.34
C LEU A 350 6.58 6.62 -7.85
N PRO A 351 7.76 6.90 -7.27
CA PRO A 351 7.93 6.83 -5.83
C PRO A 351 7.04 7.86 -5.13
N SER A 352 6.51 7.47 -3.97
CA SER A 352 5.71 8.35 -3.13
C SER A 352 6.55 9.44 -2.49
N LEU A 353 5.99 10.66 -2.40
CA LEU A 353 6.60 11.75 -1.64
C LEU A 353 6.51 11.50 -0.13
N LEU A 354 7.50 11.98 0.62
CA LEU A 354 7.52 11.87 2.07
C LEU A 354 6.79 13.07 2.68
N SER A 355 5.59 12.87 3.17
CA SER A 355 4.72 13.92 3.75
C SER A 355 4.89 14.09 5.26
N SER A 356 5.32 13.04 5.98
CA SER A 356 5.54 13.04 7.44
C SER A 356 6.91 12.45 7.78
N ASP A 357 7.38 12.66 9.00
CA ASP A 357 8.65 12.13 9.47
C ASP A 357 8.66 10.59 9.55
N SER A 358 7.50 9.97 9.76
CA SER A 358 7.32 8.52 9.71
C SER A 358 7.18 7.95 8.29
N SER A 359 7.04 8.77 7.24
CA SER A 359 6.93 8.31 5.86
C SER A 359 8.18 7.55 5.43
N ILE A 360 8.00 6.34 4.90
CA ILE A 360 9.09 5.45 4.48
C ILE A 360 9.47 5.76 3.03
N CYS A 361 10.77 5.93 2.78
CA CYS A 361 11.31 6.13 1.45
C CYS A 361 11.32 4.82 0.65
N SER A 362 10.70 4.84 -0.52
CA SER A 362 10.64 3.73 -1.47
C SER A 362 11.79 3.70 -2.48
N VAL A 363 12.62 4.75 -2.50
CA VAL A 363 13.83 4.86 -3.32
C VAL A 363 15.04 4.58 -2.43
N ASP A 364 16.19 4.24 -3.03
CA ASP A 364 17.44 4.08 -2.30
C ASP A 364 17.71 5.31 -1.42
N PRO A 365 17.70 5.17 -0.08
CA PRO A 365 17.86 6.30 0.82
C PRO A 365 19.22 6.98 0.69
N ASP A 366 20.28 6.25 0.35
CA ASP A 366 21.63 6.82 0.23
C ASP A 366 21.72 7.73 -1.00
N LEU A 367 21.05 7.36 -2.09
CA LEU A 367 20.87 8.24 -3.26
C LEU A 367 20.13 9.53 -2.88
N VAL A 368 19.03 9.40 -2.14
CA VAL A 368 18.21 10.55 -1.72
C VAL A 368 19.02 11.47 -0.79
N VAL A 369 19.72 10.90 0.21
CA VAL A 369 20.59 11.66 1.12
C VAL A 369 21.66 12.42 0.34
N ALA A 370 22.39 11.77 -0.55
CA ALA A 370 23.47 12.40 -1.30
C ALA A 370 22.94 13.57 -2.17
N ARG A 371 21.86 13.36 -2.93
CA ARG A 371 21.25 14.41 -3.76
C ARG A 371 20.68 15.57 -2.97
N ALA A 372 19.96 15.29 -1.88
CA ALA A 372 19.40 16.33 -1.04
C ALA A 372 20.51 17.13 -0.32
N THR A 373 21.60 16.48 0.12
CA THR A 373 22.79 17.16 0.68
C THR A 373 23.43 18.07 -0.37
N SER A 374 23.67 17.57 -1.58
CA SER A 374 24.23 18.38 -2.69
C SER A 374 23.39 19.63 -2.95
N LYS A 375 22.05 19.46 -3.09
CA LYS A 375 21.12 20.58 -3.31
C LYS A 375 21.11 21.58 -2.14
N SER A 376 21.19 21.09 -0.91
CA SER A 376 21.25 21.93 0.29
C SER A 376 22.51 22.80 0.27
N LEU A 377 23.66 22.23 -0.03
CA LEU A 377 24.92 22.96 -0.13
C LEU A 377 24.89 24.02 -1.24
N PHE A 378 24.41 23.68 -2.43
CA PHE A 378 24.32 24.62 -3.55
C PHE A 378 23.32 25.76 -3.32
N SER A 379 22.16 25.47 -2.77
CA SER A 379 21.04 26.44 -2.71
C SER A 379 21.02 27.24 -1.43
N LEU A 380 21.35 26.63 -0.29
CA LEU A 380 21.16 27.24 1.02
C LEU A 380 22.41 27.90 1.58
N ALA A 381 23.58 27.31 1.34
CA ALA A 381 24.83 27.85 1.84
C ALA A 381 25.40 28.97 0.96
N ARG A 382 24.99 29.03 -0.32
CA ARG A 382 25.52 30.01 -1.28
C ARG A 382 25.13 31.43 -0.88
N GLY A 383 26.14 32.24 -0.58
CA GLY A 383 25.98 33.64 -0.15
C GLY A 383 25.87 33.88 1.35
N ARG A 384 25.91 32.85 2.20
CA ARG A 384 25.85 32.97 3.66
C ARG A 384 27.06 32.38 4.37
N THR A 385 27.96 31.76 3.63
CA THR A 385 29.17 31.12 4.18
C THR A 385 30.40 31.92 3.84
N THR A 386 31.41 31.80 4.68
CA THR A 386 32.73 32.42 4.48
C THR A 386 33.54 31.77 3.36
N ASP A 387 33.19 30.55 2.94
CA ASP A 387 33.91 29.80 1.89
C ASP A 387 32.88 29.15 0.93
N PRO A 388 32.40 29.87 -0.10
CA PRO A 388 31.50 29.31 -1.12
C PRO A 388 32.18 28.23 -1.97
N ASP A 389 33.49 28.27 -2.18
CA ASP A 389 34.22 27.30 -2.98
C ASP A 389 34.28 25.92 -2.30
N ASP A 390 34.33 25.89 -0.97
CA ASP A 390 34.26 24.65 -0.20
C ASP A 390 32.87 24.01 -0.30
N ASN A 391 31.81 24.80 -0.21
CA ASN A 391 30.45 24.28 -0.38
C ASN A 391 30.21 23.74 -1.80
N ASP A 392 30.72 24.39 -2.82
CA ASP A 392 30.61 23.92 -4.19
C ASP A 392 31.39 22.62 -4.40
N ARG A 393 32.58 22.47 -3.81
CA ARG A 393 33.36 21.20 -3.82
C ARG A 393 32.63 20.07 -3.10
N ARG A 394 32.11 20.34 -1.89
CA ARG A 394 31.32 19.36 -1.13
C ARG A 394 30.05 18.96 -1.88
N ALA A 395 29.35 19.91 -2.48
CA ALA A 395 28.16 19.64 -3.28
C ALA A 395 28.48 18.75 -4.48
N ALA A 396 29.57 19.04 -5.21
CA ALA A 396 30.02 18.22 -6.34
C ALA A 396 30.43 16.80 -5.90
N TYR A 397 31.04 16.65 -4.71
CA TYR A 397 31.34 15.34 -4.15
C TYR A 397 30.07 14.53 -3.92
N PHE A 398 29.05 15.10 -3.26
CA PHE A 398 27.76 14.40 -3.01
C PHE A 398 27.00 14.10 -4.31
N GLU A 399 27.08 14.96 -5.33
CA GLU A 399 26.52 14.65 -6.65
C GLU A 399 27.23 13.45 -7.30
N GLY A 400 28.55 13.35 -7.14
CA GLY A 400 29.34 12.18 -7.55
C GLY A 400 28.91 10.90 -6.83
N VAL A 401 28.68 10.96 -5.53
CA VAL A 401 28.16 9.83 -4.71
C VAL A 401 26.76 9.43 -5.20
N ALA A 402 25.88 10.40 -5.43
CA ALA A 402 24.54 10.15 -5.96
C ALA A 402 24.58 9.49 -7.34
N ALA A 403 25.44 9.97 -8.25
CA ALA A 403 25.61 9.39 -9.56
C ALA A 403 26.14 7.94 -9.50
N GLN A 404 27.01 7.64 -8.54
CA GLN A 404 27.48 6.27 -8.30
C GLN A 404 26.35 5.37 -7.79
N ALA A 405 25.61 5.82 -6.77
CA ALA A 405 24.45 5.10 -6.24
C ALA A 405 23.41 4.84 -7.33
N GLU A 406 23.12 5.83 -8.18
CA GLU A 406 22.19 5.69 -9.30
C GLU A 406 22.63 4.62 -10.30
N ARG A 407 23.93 4.50 -10.60
CA ARG A 407 24.44 3.46 -11.50
C ARG A 407 24.25 2.05 -10.94
N SER A 408 24.21 1.91 -9.61
CA SER A 408 23.96 0.62 -8.94
C SER A 408 22.48 0.21 -8.96
N LEU A 409 21.55 1.13 -9.22
CA LEU A 409 20.13 0.81 -9.31
C LEU A 409 19.83 -0.08 -10.52
N PRO A 410 18.89 -1.03 -10.40
CA PRO A 410 18.51 -1.90 -11.50
C PRO A 410 17.91 -1.06 -12.65
N ALA A 411 18.34 -1.35 -13.87
CA ALA A 411 17.72 -0.78 -15.06
C ALA A 411 16.31 -1.34 -15.25
N LEU A 412 15.46 -0.61 -15.96
CA LEU A 412 14.15 -1.13 -16.40
C LEU A 412 14.33 -2.44 -17.17
N ARG A 413 13.43 -3.39 -16.93
CA ARG A 413 13.46 -4.68 -17.64
C ARG A 413 13.32 -4.46 -19.14
N PRO A 414 14.06 -5.21 -19.99
CA PRO A 414 13.88 -5.16 -21.43
C PRO A 414 12.42 -5.40 -21.83
N GLY A 415 11.92 -4.64 -22.80
CA GLY A 415 10.53 -4.76 -23.28
C GLY A 415 9.49 -3.99 -22.47
N THR A 416 9.90 -3.23 -21.43
CA THR A 416 9.00 -2.33 -20.69
C THR A 416 8.34 -1.33 -21.65
N LYS A 417 7.01 -1.22 -21.58
CA LYS A 417 6.19 -0.29 -22.37
C LYS A 417 5.75 0.86 -21.48
N MET A 418 6.07 2.09 -21.84
CA MET A 418 5.55 3.26 -21.13
C MET A 418 4.05 3.35 -21.31
N VAL A 419 3.34 3.77 -20.27
CA VAL A 419 1.88 3.90 -20.21
C VAL A 419 1.48 5.37 -20.23
N ASP A 420 2.36 6.25 -19.75
CA ASP A 420 2.20 7.72 -19.80
C ASP A 420 2.79 8.31 -21.08
#